data_39ad8df641e9dc8ff1d67ce77461cd81
#
_entry.id   39ad8df641e9dc8ff1d67ce77461cd81
#
_cell.length_a   1.000
_cell.length_b   1.000
_cell.length_c   1.000
_cell.angle_alpha   90.00
_cell.angle_beta   90.00
_cell.angle_gamma   90.00
#
_symmetry.space_group_name_H-M   'P 1'
#
loop_
_entity.id
_entity.type
_entity.pdbx_description
1 polymer ?
#
loop_
_entity_poly.entity_id
_entity_poly.type
_entity_poly.pdbx_seq_one_letter_code
_entity_poly.pdbx_strand_id
1 'polypeptide(L)'
;MSSQRDIFLTRLFERAKEDKDIYLISVDMGAASLDRWRQELPDQFFAAGISEQNAINFAAGLSAAGKKVYVYFMACWVARCFEQIRYSCAMANNPITILGNGVALGYAPAGPAHEPTEDLTYMRSLCDIEIYSPTNGEVTEKLVDLTCDVPKLRYVRLERKYPEKLDNLSKNTKLTSEFIERGLSVISPEMPESSRQISNSKICILSSGYMLGRAIDVSEKLMTLGYEVGIVDLWRIKPINSELFKQTVSPYEFLVTLEEQTLFGGFGSAVAEVVVDLSLDKDVLRIGLPERYIFENGDREHLLNTNGLSVESICEKIRTRLP
;
A
#
# COMPACT_ATOMS: atom_id res chain seq x y z
N MET A 1 5.60 15.38 10.52
CA MET A 1 5.30 14.23 9.65
C MET A 1 3.93 14.43 9.05
N SER A 2 3.85 14.65 7.76
CA SER A 2 2.58 14.67 7.03
C SER A 2 2.03 13.25 6.90
N SER A 3 0.72 13.07 7.03
CA SER A 3 0.08 11.78 6.84
C SER A 3 -0.32 11.64 5.37
N GLN A 4 -0.18 10.45 4.80
CA GLN A 4 -0.65 10.19 3.43
C GLN A 4 -2.14 10.50 3.28
N ARG A 5 -2.95 10.25 4.33
CA ARG A 5 -4.35 10.63 4.39
C ARG A 5 -4.55 12.13 4.14
N ASP A 6 -3.82 12.98 4.87
CA ASP A 6 -4.02 14.43 4.77
C ASP A 6 -3.52 14.95 3.43
N ILE A 7 -2.46 14.38 2.88
CA ILE A 7 -1.96 14.68 1.54
C ILE A 7 -3.03 14.31 0.50
N PHE A 8 -3.57 13.09 0.57
CA PHE A 8 -4.61 12.62 -0.36
C PHE A 8 -5.85 13.51 -0.31
N LEU A 9 -6.40 13.73 0.89
CA LEU A 9 -7.62 14.50 1.08
C LEU A 9 -7.45 15.98 0.70
N THR A 10 -6.27 16.57 0.93
CA THR A 10 -5.97 17.94 0.53
C THR A 10 -5.84 18.05 -0.99
N ARG A 11 -5.12 17.15 -1.64
CA ARG A 11 -5.01 17.16 -3.11
C ARG A 11 -6.36 16.90 -3.76
N LEU A 12 -7.14 15.96 -3.26
CA LEU A 12 -8.48 15.67 -3.75
C LEU A 12 -9.41 16.88 -3.60
N PHE A 13 -9.30 17.62 -2.50
CA PHE A 13 -10.05 18.85 -2.29
C PHE A 13 -9.76 19.89 -3.37
N GLU A 14 -8.48 20.11 -3.72
CA GLU A 14 -8.12 21.06 -4.80
C GLU A 14 -8.69 20.60 -6.16
N ARG A 15 -8.67 19.30 -6.45
CA ARG A 15 -9.29 18.74 -7.65
C ARG A 15 -10.82 18.93 -7.65
N ALA A 16 -11.49 18.76 -6.50
CA ALA A 16 -12.93 18.91 -6.37
C ALA A 16 -13.41 20.36 -6.48
N LYS A 17 -12.57 21.34 -6.19
CA LYS A 17 -12.88 22.75 -6.46
C LYS A 17 -13.04 23.03 -7.96
N GLU A 18 -12.28 22.36 -8.78
CA GLU A 18 -12.27 22.50 -10.23
C GLU A 18 -13.27 21.56 -10.91
N ASP A 19 -13.57 20.39 -10.30
CA ASP A 19 -14.45 19.37 -10.85
C ASP A 19 -15.63 19.09 -9.92
N LYS A 20 -16.84 19.54 -10.31
CA LYS A 20 -18.07 19.39 -9.54
C LYS A 20 -18.64 17.97 -9.53
N ASP A 21 -18.04 17.05 -10.28
CA ASP A 21 -18.42 15.65 -10.28
C ASP A 21 -17.63 14.81 -9.29
N ILE A 22 -16.68 15.40 -8.56
CA ILE A 22 -15.92 14.74 -7.49
C ILE A 22 -16.70 14.85 -6.18
N TYR A 23 -16.99 13.71 -5.55
CA TYR A 23 -17.70 13.57 -4.28
C TYR A 23 -16.87 12.79 -3.26
N LEU A 24 -16.85 13.27 -2.01
CA LEU A 24 -16.23 12.60 -0.88
C LEU A 24 -17.28 12.18 0.15
N ILE A 25 -17.31 10.90 0.46
CA ILE A 25 -18.13 10.33 1.53
C ILE A 25 -17.20 9.94 2.67
N SER A 26 -17.38 10.54 3.85
CA SER A 26 -16.65 10.16 5.07
C SER A 26 -17.59 9.39 5.99
N VAL A 27 -17.09 8.27 6.50
CA VAL A 27 -17.75 7.55 7.58
C VAL A 27 -17.39 8.23 8.92
N ASP A 28 -17.59 7.62 10.06
CA ASP A 28 -17.32 8.22 11.38
C ASP A 28 -15.82 8.35 11.65
N MET A 29 -15.15 9.25 10.91
CA MET A 29 -13.75 9.58 11.10
C MET A 29 -13.51 11.09 11.05
N GLY A 30 -12.79 11.59 12.07
CA GLY A 30 -12.29 12.95 12.09
C GLY A 30 -10.94 13.06 11.37
N ALA A 31 -10.78 14.11 10.59
CA ALA A 31 -9.50 14.61 10.11
C ALA A 31 -9.62 16.12 9.89
N ALA A 32 -8.59 16.87 10.28
CA ALA A 32 -8.59 18.33 10.05
C ALA A 32 -8.75 18.69 8.57
N SER A 33 -8.22 17.86 7.67
CA SER A 33 -8.38 17.99 6.22
C SER A 33 -9.85 17.90 5.74
N LEU A 34 -10.77 17.27 6.51
CA LEU A 34 -12.19 17.19 6.19
C LEU A 34 -12.96 18.46 6.56
N ASP A 35 -12.44 19.34 7.42
CA ASP A 35 -13.13 20.56 7.83
C ASP A 35 -13.28 21.53 6.67
N ARG A 36 -12.27 21.61 5.80
CA ARG A 36 -12.37 22.40 4.56
C ARG A 36 -13.45 21.87 3.61
N TRP A 37 -13.61 20.55 3.48
CA TRP A 37 -14.66 19.94 2.68
C TRP A 37 -16.05 20.33 3.19
N ARG A 38 -16.25 20.29 4.52
CA ARG A 38 -17.52 20.66 5.15
C ARG A 38 -17.87 22.13 4.94
N GLN A 39 -16.87 23.00 4.98
CA GLN A 39 -17.06 24.45 4.91
C GLN A 39 -17.13 24.99 3.48
N GLU A 40 -16.27 24.54 2.59
CA GLU A 40 -16.09 25.10 1.26
C GLU A 40 -16.77 24.29 0.15
N LEU A 41 -16.98 22.97 0.34
CA LEU A 41 -17.59 22.07 -0.64
C LEU A 41 -18.72 21.22 -0.04
N PRO A 42 -19.71 21.82 0.68
CA PRO A 42 -20.76 21.07 1.37
C PRO A 42 -21.62 20.22 0.43
N ASP A 43 -21.80 20.63 -0.82
CA ASP A 43 -22.59 19.88 -1.83
C ASP A 43 -21.84 18.66 -2.41
N GLN A 44 -20.52 18.59 -2.21
CA GLN A 44 -19.66 17.50 -2.68
C GLN A 44 -19.14 16.62 -1.51
N PHE A 45 -19.59 16.89 -0.28
CA PHE A 45 -19.18 16.18 0.92
C PHE A 45 -20.34 15.59 1.70
N PHE A 46 -20.28 14.29 2.00
CA PHE A 46 -21.27 13.58 2.78
C PHE A 46 -20.67 12.91 4.01
N ALA A 47 -21.21 13.20 5.17
CA ALA A 47 -20.90 12.51 6.42
C ALA A 47 -21.91 11.38 6.62
N ALA A 48 -21.50 10.14 6.38
CA ALA A 48 -22.39 8.97 6.44
C ALA A 48 -22.63 8.46 7.88
N GLY A 49 -21.87 8.95 8.87
CA GLY A 49 -21.91 8.41 10.23
C GLY A 49 -21.32 6.99 10.30
N ILE A 50 -21.64 6.22 11.36
CA ILE A 50 -21.16 4.84 11.55
C ILE A 50 -22.00 3.91 10.66
N SER A 51 -21.76 3.95 9.35
CA SER A 51 -22.55 3.18 8.37
C SER A 51 -21.75 2.86 7.10
N GLU A 52 -20.64 2.14 7.25
CA GLU A 52 -19.68 1.85 6.18
C GLU A 52 -20.34 1.15 4.98
N GLN A 53 -21.20 0.17 5.23
CA GLN A 53 -21.94 -0.56 4.17
C GLN A 53 -22.86 0.38 3.39
N ASN A 54 -23.58 1.27 4.09
CA ASN A 54 -24.43 2.26 3.45
C ASN A 54 -23.62 3.28 2.64
N ALA A 55 -22.45 3.69 3.16
CA ALA A 55 -21.55 4.61 2.46
C ALA A 55 -21.08 4.02 1.11
N ILE A 56 -20.76 2.73 1.04
CA ILE A 56 -20.39 2.05 -0.21
C ILE A 56 -21.59 1.99 -1.18
N ASN A 57 -22.80 1.64 -0.71
CA ASN A 57 -23.99 1.59 -1.56
C ASN A 57 -24.39 2.98 -2.07
N PHE A 58 -24.28 4.01 -1.22
CA PHE A 58 -24.51 5.38 -1.61
C PHE A 58 -23.49 5.87 -2.65
N ALA A 59 -22.20 5.54 -2.44
CA ALA A 59 -21.14 5.82 -3.41
C ALA A 59 -21.40 5.15 -4.76
N ALA A 60 -21.83 3.88 -4.76
CA ALA A 60 -22.16 3.15 -5.98
C ALA A 60 -23.33 3.82 -6.74
N GLY A 61 -24.35 4.31 -6.03
CA GLY A 61 -25.45 5.06 -6.63
C GLY A 61 -25.00 6.37 -7.28
N LEU A 62 -24.14 7.14 -6.62
CA LEU A 62 -23.56 8.36 -7.20
C LEU A 62 -22.66 8.04 -8.40
N SER A 63 -21.88 6.97 -8.33
CA SER A 63 -21.04 6.52 -9.44
C SER A 63 -21.87 6.10 -10.65
N ALA A 64 -22.98 5.37 -10.43
CA ALA A 64 -23.93 5.01 -11.49
C ALA A 64 -24.58 6.26 -12.13
N ALA A 65 -24.69 7.37 -11.41
CA ALA A 65 -25.11 8.66 -11.91
C ALA A 65 -23.99 9.49 -12.59
N GLY A 66 -22.82 8.87 -12.84
CA GLY A 66 -21.69 9.48 -13.53
C GLY A 66 -20.75 10.31 -12.66
N LYS A 67 -20.86 10.21 -11.33
CA LYS A 67 -19.99 10.96 -10.41
C LYS A 67 -18.69 10.21 -10.11
N LYS A 68 -17.63 10.95 -9.80
CA LYS A 68 -16.32 10.45 -9.33
C LYS A 68 -16.36 10.41 -7.81
N VAL A 69 -16.47 9.20 -7.24
CA VAL A 69 -16.80 9.06 -5.82
C VAL A 69 -15.64 8.44 -5.03
N TYR A 70 -15.35 9.08 -3.90
CA TYR A 70 -14.35 8.65 -2.94
C TYR A 70 -15.04 8.33 -1.62
N VAL A 71 -14.72 7.17 -1.04
CA VAL A 71 -15.22 6.77 0.28
C VAL A 71 -14.05 6.63 1.23
N TYR A 72 -14.09 7.36 2.35
CA TYR A 72 -13.00 7.42 3.32
C TYR A 72 -13.43 6.83 4.66
N PHE A 73 -12.68 5.82 5.12
CA PHE A 73 -12.83 5.18 6.43
C PHE A 73 -11.55 4.49 6.89
N MET A 74 -11.54 3.90 8.09
CA MET A 74 -10.42 3.08 8.56
C MET A 74 -10.33 1.78 7.78
N ALA A 75 -9.10 1.38 7.43
CA ALA A 75 -8.86 0.17 6.63
C ALA A 75 -9.44 -1.11 7.25
N CYS A 76 -9.49 -1.22 8.58
CA CYS A 76 -10.08 -2.36 9.28
C CYS A 76 -11.60 -2.55 8.99
N TRP A 77 -12.31 -1.48 8.61
CA TRP A 77 -13.75 -1.57 8.32
C TRP A 77 -14.05 -1.99 6.89
N VAL A 78 -13.07 -2.10 6.00
CA VAL A 78 -13.31 -2.54 4.63
C VAL A 78 -13.84 -3.98 4.58
N ALA A 79 -13.47 -4.83 5.52
CA ALA A 79 -14.01 -6.19 5.67
C ALA A 79 -15.54 -6.19 5.86
N ARG A 80 -16.09 -5.23 6.64
CA ARG A 80 -17.53 -5.08 6.87
C ARG A 80 -18.29 -4.76 5.59
N CYS A 81 -17.64 -4.10 4.63
CA CYS A 81 -18.24 -3.64 3.37
C CYS A 81 -17.95 -4.56 2.19
N PHE A 82 -17.29 -5.68 2.39
CA PHE A 82 -16.81 -6.54 1.31
C PHE A 82 -17.95 -6.96 0.34
N GLU A 83 -19.09 -7.34 0.87
CA GLU A 83 -20.25 -7.71 0.06
C GLU A 83 -20.75 -6.54 -0.81
N GLN A 84 -20.89 -5.34 -0.22
CA GLN A 84 -21.34 -4.15 -0.93
C GLN A 84 -20.35 -3.73 -2.02
N ILE A 85 -19.04 -3.80 -1.73
CA ILE A 85 -17.99 -3.54 -2.72
C ILE A 85 -18.09 -4.54 -3.86
N ARG A 86 -18.32 -5.83 -3.55
CA ARG A 86 -18.44 -6.88 -4.55
C ARG A 86 -19.67 -6.66 -5.44
N TYR A 87 -20.86 -6.49 -4.87
CA TYR A 87 -22.10 -6.40 -5.64
C TYR A 87 -22.33 -5.02 -6.26
N SER A 88 -22.24 -3.98 -5.44
CA SER A 88 -22.64 -2.64 -5.87
C SER A 88 -21.55 -1.92 -6.68
N CYS A 89 -20.28 -2.33 -6.53
CA CYS A 89 -19.18 -1.69 -7.23
C CYS A 89 -18.56 -2.62 -8.29
N ALA A 90 -17.97 -3.76 -7.92
CA ALA A 90 -17.26 -4.61 -8.86
C ALA A 90 -18.21 -5.25 -9.89
N MET A 91 -19.24 -5.96 -9.45
CA MET A 91 -20.20 -6.65 -10.36
C MET A 91 -21.04 -5.66 -11.17
N ALA A 92 -21.39 -4.52 -10.58
CA ALA A 92 -22.17 -3.47 -11.25
C ALA A 92 -21.34 -2.53 -12.09
N ASN A 93 -20.01 -2.69 -12.11
CA ASN A 93 -19.05 -1.84 -12.83
C ASN A 93 -19.19 -0.35 -12.47
N ASN A 94 -19.40 -0.05 -11.18
CA ASN A 94 -19.43 1.30 -10.66
C ASN A 94 -18.04 1.70 -10.13
N PRO A 95 -17.29 2.56 -10.83
CA PRO A 95 -15.97 2.98 -10.39
C PRO A 95 -16.05 3.91 -9.18
N ILE A 96 -15.55 3.43 -8.04
CA ILE A 96 -15.35 4.24 -6.84
C ILE A 96 -13.91 4.08 -6.33
N THR A 97 -13.40 5.09 -5.63
CA THR A 97 -12.11 4.99 -4.95
C THR A 97 -12.33 4.87 -3.45
N ILE A 98 -11.92 3.74 -2.87
CA ILE A 98 -12.04 3.44 -1.45
C ILE A 98 -10.71 3.80 -0.77
N LEU A 99 -10.75 4.70 0.19
CA LEU A 99 -9.58 5.17 0.95
C LEU A 99 -9.56 4.49 2.32
N GLY A 100 -8.74 3.44 2.46
CA GLY A 100 -8.51 2.74 3.71
C GLY A 100 -7.36 3.37 4.48
N ASN A 101 -7.65 4.08 5.57
CA ASN A 101 -6.65 4.76 6.38
C ASN A 101 -6.18 3.89 7.56
N GLY A 102 -4.88 3.93 7.85
CA GLY A 102 -4.29 3.21 8.97
C GLY A 102 -4.24 1.70 8.74
N VAL A 103 -3.51 1.32 7.72
CA VAL A 103 -3.31 -0.08 7.31
C VAL A 103 -2.36 -0.82 8.24
N ALA A 104 -2.47 -2.13 8.26
CA ALA A 104 -1.65 -3.04 9.06
C ALA A 104 -1.56 -2.58 10.54
N LEU A 105 -0.36 -2.40 11.10
CA LEU A 105 -0.16 -1.94 12.48
C LEU A 105 -0.18 -0.40 12.63
N GLY A 106 -0.75 0.32 11.66
CA GLY A 106 -0.79 1.80 11.66
C GLY A 106 -1.56 2.42 12.84
N TYR A 107 -2.44 1.65 13.48
CA TYR A 107 -3.19 2.02 14.71
C TYR A 107 -2.83 1.12 15.90
N ALA A 108 -1.61 0.59 15.98
CA ALA A 108 -1.15 -0.32 17.01
C ALA A 108 -1.61 0.02 18.43
N PRO A 109 -1.59 1.28 18.93
CA PRO A 109 -2.09 1.59 20.28
C PRO A 109 -3.59 1.35 20.48
N ALA A 110 -4.37 1.15 19.41
CA ALA A 110 -5.80 0.85 19.48
C ALA A 110 -6.11 -0.66 19.53
N GLY A 111 -5.08 -1.49 19.35
CA GLY A 111 -5.16 -2.95 19.43
C GLY A 111 -5.72 -3.63 18.17
N PRO A 112 -5.83 -4.98 18.21
CA PRO A 112 -6.06 -5.83 17.03
C PRO A 112 -7.36 -5.55 16.29
N ALA A 113 -8.37 -4.98 16.93
CA ALA A 113 -9.61 -4.58 16.25
C ALA A 113 -9.41 -3.44 15.23
N HIS A 114 -8.28 -2.73 15.31
CA HIS A 114 -7.93 -1.62 14.44
C HIS A 114 -6.71 -1.92 13.54
N GLU A 115 -6.25 -3.15 13.56
CA GLU A 115 -5.07 -3.63 12.83
C GLU A 115 -5.48 -4.52 11.64
N PRO A 116 -5.78 -3.95 10.46
CA PRO A 116 -6.17 -4.73 9.29
C PRO A 116 -4.95 -5.46 8.69
N THR A 117 -4.56 -6.56 9.31
CA THR A 117 -3.42 -7.39 8.85
C THR A 117 -3.80 -8.34 7.71
N GLU A 118 -5.05 -8.33 7.28
CA GLU A 118 -5.61 -9.19 6.24
C GLU A 118 -6.40 -8.43 5.14
N ASP A 119 -6.38 -7.10 5.12
CA ASP A 119 -7.14 -6.29 4.17
C ASP A 119 -6.81 -6.59 2.70
N LEU A 120 -5.54 -6.85 2.39
CA LEU A 120 -5.13 -7.28 1.05
C LEU A 120 -5.74 -8.63 0.66
N THR A 121 -5.83 -9.56 1.59
CA THR A 121 -6.33 -10.91 1.34
C THR A 121 -7.73 -10.89 0.74
N TYR A 122 -8.67 -10.18 1.37
CA TYR A 122 -10.03 -10.12 0.86
C TYR A 122 -10.19 -9.12 -0.29
N MET A 123 -9.52 -7.99 -0.27
CA MET A 123 -9.64 -7.02 -1.37
C MET A 123 -9.02 -7.54 -2.68
N ARG A 124 -7.93 -8.31 -2.63
CA ARG A 124 -7.33 -8.93 -3.81
C ARG A 124 -8.24 -9.98 -4.46
N SER A 125 -9.15 -10.59 -3.74
CA SER A 125 -10.08 -11.59 -4.28
C SER A 125 -11.17 -11.01 -5.18
N LEU A 126 -11.43 -9.69 -5.11
CA LEU A 126 -12.41 -9.02 -5.96
C LEU A 126 -11.89 -8.88 -7.40
N CYS A 127 -12.76 -9.14 -8.38
CA CYS A 127 -12.46 -8.87 -9.79
C CYS A 127 -12.40 -7.35 -10.07
N ASP A 128 -11.62 -6.97 -11.06
CA ASP A 128 -11.55 -5.60 -11.63
C ASP A 128 -11.28 -4.47 -10.62
N ILE A 129 -10.72 -4.78 -9.47
CA ILE A 129 -10.26 -3.79 -8.51
C ILE A 129 -8.76 -3.53 -8.66
N GLU A 130 -8.37 -2.27 -8.69
CA GLU A 130 -6.96 -1.87 -8.54
C GLU A 130 -6.64 -1.61 -7.07
N ILE A 131 -5.47 -2.08 -6.60
CA ILE A 131 -5.04 -1.89 -5.21
C ILE A 131 -3.70 -1.17 -5.18
N TYR A 132 -3.67 -0.05 -4.48
CA TYR A 132 -2.50 0.79 -4.31
C TYR A 132 -2.11 0.92 -2.83
N SER A 133 -0.80 0.87 -2.56
CA SER A 133 -0.18 1.18 -1.28
C SER A 133 0.96 2.18 -1.55
N PRO A 134 0.66 3.48 -1.66
CA PRO A 134 1.65 4.48 -2.05
C PRO A 134 2.79 4.58 -1.04
N THR A 135 3.98 4.91 -1.52
CA THR A 135 5.21 4.91 -0.73
C THR A 135 5.34 6.12 0.16
N ASN A 136 5.12 7.31 -0.40
CA ASN A 136 5.36 8.60 0.25
C ASN A 136 4.33 9.66 -0.17
N GLY A 137 4.54 10.90 0.27
CA GLY A 137 3.64 12.01 -0.01
C GLY A 137 3.51 12.34 -1.49
N GLU A 138 4.61 12.37 -2.24
CA GLU A 138 4.59 12.72 -3.67
C GLU A 138 3.89 11.65 -4.52
N VAL A 139 4.17 10.37 -4.25
CA VAL A 139 3.46 9.25 -4.91
C VAL A 139 1.98 9.30 -4.57
N THR A 140 1.63 9.62 -3.31
CA THR A 140 0.25 9.77 -2.87
C THR A 140 -0.46 10.89 -3.61
N GLU A 141 0.16 12.06 -3.73
CA GLU A 141 -0.41 13.21 -4.43
C GLU A 141 -0.68 12.91 -5.91
N LYS A 142 0.28 12.28 -6.60
CA LYS A 142 0.13 11.89 -8.01
C LYS A 142 -0.88 10.77 -8.22
N LEU A 143 -1.03 9.88 -7.23
CA LEU A 143 -2.09 8.87 -7.25
C LEU A 143 -3.48 9.53 -7.22
N VAL A 144 -3.67 10.64 -6.48
CA VAL A 144 -4.94 11.40 -6.52
C VAL A 144 -5.23 11.86 -7.94
N ASP A 145 -4.24 12.48 -8.61
CA ASP A 145 -4.42 12.95 -9.99
C ASP A 145 -4.87 11.81 -10.91
N LEU A 146 -4.18 10.66 -10.84
CA LEU A 146 -4.54 9.46 -11.60
C LEU A 146 -5.98 9.00 -11.31
N THR A 147 -6.40 8.97 -10.05
CA THR A 147 -7.75 8.50 -9.68
C THR A 147 -8.86 9.45 -10.17
N CYS A 148 -8.58 10.76 -10.22
CA CYS A 148 -9.51 11.77 -10.75
C CYS A 148 -9.63 11.70 -12.28
N ASP A 149 -8.51 11.48 -12.97
CA ASP A 149 -8.45 11.50 -14.44
C ASP A 149 -8.95 10.19 -15.07
N VAL A 150 -8.74 9.06 -14.37
CA VAL A 150 -9.12 7.73 -14.85
C VAL A 150 -9.96 7.02 -13.78
N PRO A 151 -11.28 7.24 -13.70
CA PRO A 151 -12.14 6.58 -12.73
C PRO A 151 -12.14 5.05 -12.91
N LYS A 152 -11.84 4.33 -11.84
CA LYS A 152 -11.89 2.86 -11.75
C LYS A 152 -12.27 2.44 -10.34
N LEU A 153 -12.69 1.20 -10.14
CA LEU A 153 -12.81 0.65 -8.80
C LEU A 153 -11.40 0.48 -8.20
N ARG A 154 -11.13 1.22 -7.13
CA ARG A 154 -9.81 1.22 -6.47
C ARG A 154 -9.92 1.11 -4.97
N TYR A 155 -8.97 0.39 -4.39
CA TYR A 155 -8.67 0.41 -2.97
C TYR A 155 -7.28 1.04 -2.77
N VAL A 156 -7.24 2.18 -2.08
CA VAL A 156 -6.01 2.90 -1.77
C VAL A 156 -5.73 2.78 -0.28
N ARG A 157 -4.61 2.14 0.03
CA ARG A 157 -4.12 1.93 1.39
C ARG A 157 -3.29 3.13 1.82
N LEU A 158 -3.78 3.88 2.81
CA LEU A 158 -3.15 5.11 3.28
C LEU A 158 -2.51 4.90 4.65
N GLU A 159 -1.24 5.21 4.74
CA GLU A 159 -0.49 5.20 5.99
C GLU A 159 -0.84 6.43 6.84
N ARG A 160 -1.08 6.19 8.13
CA ARG A 160 -1.26 7.27 9.11
C ARG A 160 0.03 8.06 9.33
N LYS A 161 1.16 7.35 9.34
CA LYS A 161 2.52 7.89 9.39
C LYS A 161 3.43 6.94 8.62
N TYR A 162 4.39 7.46 7.91
CA TYR A 162 5.42 6.69 7.22
C TYR A 162 6.83 7.22 7.52
N PRO A 163 7.90 6.42 7.35
CA PRO A 163 9.26 6.84 7.59
C PRO A 163 9.69 8.03 6.72
N GLU A 164 10.22 9.10 7.31
CA GLU A 164 10.65 10.33 6.59
C GLU A 164 11.68 10.08 5.50
N LYS A 165 12.52 9.05 5.67
CA LYS A 165 13.51 8.67 4.64
C LYS A 165 12.87 8.32 3.30
N LEU A 166 11.60 7.91 3.27
CA LEU A 166 10.89 7.62 2.03
C LEU A 166 10.58 8.86 1.19
N ASP A 167 10.53 10.06 1.79
CA ASP A 167 10.33 11.31 1.05
C ASP A 167 11.51 11.65 0.14
N ASN A 168 12.70 11.09 0.39
CA ASN A 168 13.87 11.31 -0.42
C ASN A 168 13.90 10.47 -1.71
N LEU A 169 13.11 9.40 -1.78
CA LEU A 169 13.17 8.44 -2.89
C LEU A 169 12.67 9.00 -4.22
N SER A 170 11.77 9.97 -4.17
CA SER A 170 11.17 10.57 -5.37
C SER A 170 11.83 11.90 -5.82
N LYS A 171 12.71 12.48 -5.00
CA LYS A 171 13.28 13.83 -5.24
C LYS A 171 13.88 14.07 -6.63
N ASN A 172 14.38 13.04 -7.30
CA ASN A 172 15.00 13.12 -8.61
C ASN A 172 14.16 12.46 -9.72
N THR A 173 12.96 12.02 -9.39
CA THR A 173 12.08 11.30 -10.33
C THR A 173 10.93 12.20 -10.75
N LYS A 174 10.75 12.40 -12.08
CA LYS A 174 9.58 13.09 -12.58
C LYS A 174 8.36 12.16 -12.44
N LEU A 175 7.58 12.37 -11.39
CA LEU A 175 6.34 11.63 -11.15
C LEU A 175 5.24 12.11 -12.10
N THR A 176 4.76 11.21 -12.95
CA THR A 176 3.63 11.41 -13.86
C THR A 176 2.55 10.38 -13.57
N SER A 177 1.32 10.57 -14.08
CA SER A 177 0.27 9.54 -13.97
C SER A 177 0.73 8.21 -14.59
N GLU A 178 1.43 8.25 -15.71
CA GLU A 178 2.01 7.06 -16.35
C GLU A 178 3.03 6.36 -15.43
N PHE A 179 3.88 7.12 -14.74
CA PHE A 179 4.79 6.55 -13.74
C PHE A 179 4.03 5.85 -12.61
N ILE A 180 2.95 6.45 -12.10
CA ILE A 180 2.12 5.84 -11.06
C ILE A 180 1.46 4.56 -11.58
N GLU A 181 0.97 4.55 -12.82
CA GLU A 181 0.38 3.37 -13.47
C GLU A 181 1.38 2.22 -13.69
N ARG A 182 2.68 2.50 -13.79
CA ARG A 182 3.71 1.43 -13.85
C ARG A 182 3.64 0.53 -12.61
N GLY A 183 3.34 1.10 -11.45
CA GLY A 183 3.05 0.38 -10.22
C GLY A 183 4.25 -0.07 -9.43
N LEU A 184 5.47 0.09 -9.96
CA LEU A 184 6.71 -0.27 -9.26
C LEU A 184 7.91 0.56 -9.75
N SER A 185 8.94 0.66 -8.91
CA SER A 185 10.26 1.18 -9.28
C SER A 185 11.38 0.46 -8.53
N VAL A 186 12.57 0.49 -9.10
CA VAL A 186 13.80 0.01 -8.47
C VAL A 186 14.39 1.13 -7.62
N ILE A 187 14.74 0.80 -6.38
CA ILE A 187 15.55 1.62 -5.51
C ILE A 187 16.91 0.93 -5.43
N SER A 188 17.94 1.57 -5.99
CA SER A 188 19.31 1.04 -5.93
C SER A 188 20.03 1.73 -4.79
N PRO A 189 20.21 1.08 -3.62
CA PRO A 189 21.08 1.62 -2.58
C PRO A 189 22.53 1.57 -3.09
N GLU A 190 23.28 2.65 -2.84
CA GLU A 190 24.71 2.67 -3.16
C GLU A 190 25.45 1.69 -2.23
N MET A 191 26.21 0.76 -2.82
CA MET A 191 27.08 -0.12 -2.04
C MET A 191 28.18 0.70 -1.39
N PRO A 192 28.45 0.51 -0.08
CA PRO A 192 29.61 1.15 0.57
C PRO A 192 30.92 0.71 -0.12
N GLU A 193 31.81 1.65 -0.41
CA GLU A 193 33.11 1.38 -1.07
C GLU A 193 33.97 0.33 -0.35
N SER A 194 33.71 0.10 0.94
CA SER A 194 34.41 -0.88 1.78
C SER A 194 33.84 -2.31 1.70
N SER A 195 32.73 -2.53 1.01
CA SER A 195 32.05 -3.83 0.97
C SER A 195 32.73 -4.75 -0.04
N ARG A 196 33.40 -5.81 0.44
CA ARG A 196 33.85 -6.90 -0.43
C ARG A 196 32.67 -7.85 -0.66
N GLN A 197 32.34 -8.12 -1.91
CA GLN A 197 31.31 -9.09 -2.28
C GLN A 197 31.68 -10.49 -1.71
N ILE A 198 30.85 -10.99 -0.79
CA ILE A 198 31.04 -12.31 -0.16
C ILE A 198 30.20 -13.37 -0.85
N SER A 199 29.07 -12.99 -1.48
CA SER A 199 28.16 -13.90 -2.17
C SER A 199 27.91 -13.44 -3.58
N ASN A 200 27.81 -14.40 -4.51
CA ASN A 200 27.41 -14.15 -5.89
C ASN A 200 25.88 -14.04 -6.05
N SER A 201 25.11 -14.40 -5.01
CA SER A 201 23.65 -14.38 -5.07
C SER A 201 23.13 -12.96 -4.96
N LYS A 202 22.41 -12.53 -5.99
CA LYS A 202 21.75 -11.22 -6.05
C LYS A 202 20.38 -11.31 -5.39
N ILE A 203 20.20 -10.56 -4.30
CA ILE A 203 18.96 -10.51 -3.52
C ILE A 203 18.13 -9.33 -3.99
N CYS A 204 16.82 -9.53 -4.15
CA CYS A 204 15.86 -8.44 -4.34
C CYS A 204 14.83 -8.43 -3.20
N ILE A 205 14.73 -7.32 -2.47
CA ILE A 205 13.69 -7.12 -1.47
C ILE A 205 12.55 -6.33 -2.10
N LEU A 206 11.36 -6.94 -2.16
CA LEU A 206 10.14 -6.30 -2.64
C LEU A 206 9.27 -5.90 -1.46
N SER A 207 8.82 -4.67 -1.44
CA SER A 207 7.97 -4.14 -0.38
C SER A 207 7.09 -2.99 -0.88
N SER A 208 6.21 -2.49 -0.03
CA SER A 208 5.37 -1.32 -0.30
C SER A 208 5.05 -0.55 0.98
N GLY A 209 4.64 0.71 0.84
CA GLY A 209 4.19 1.53 1.95
C GLY A 209 5.23 1.63 3.08
N TYR A 210 4.78 1.51 4.32
CA TYR A 210 5.63 1.64 5.52
C TYR A 210 6.83 0.68 5.52
N MET A 211 6.60 -0.58 5.12
CA MET A 211 7.64 -1.62 5.18
C MET A 211 8.77 -1.41 4.17
N LEU A 212 8.60 -0.53 3.20
CA LEU A 212 9.72 -0.12 2.33
C LEU A 212 10.85 0.54 3.13
N GLY A 213 10.51 1.31 4.17
CA GLY A 213 11.50 1.85 5.09
C GLY A 213 12.31 0.75 5.78
N ARG A 214 11.64 -0.32 6.22
CA ARG A 214 12.29 -1.49 6.81
C ARG A 214 13.15 -2.24 5.79
N ALA A 215 12.68 -2.36 4.54
CA ALA A 215 13.44 -2.98 3.45
C ALA A 215 14.78 -2.25 3.20
N ILE A 216 14.78 -0.92 3.28
CA ILE A 216 16.01 -0.11 3.17
C ILE A 216 16.97 -0.45 4.31
N ASP A 217 16.53 -0.45 5.58
CA ASP A 217 17.39 -0.77 6.73
C ASP A 217 17.97 -2.20 6.63
N VAL A 218 17.16 -3.16 6.19
CA VAL A 218 17.59 -4.54 5.98
C VAL A 218 18.64 -4.62 4.87
N SER A 219 18.40 -3.91 3.75
CA SER A 219 19.36 -3.91 2.63
C SER A 219 20.72 -3.33 3.04
N GLU A 220 20.71 -2.19 3.73
CA GLU A 220 21.93 -1.56 4.25
C GLU A 220 22.69 -2.52 5.16
N LYS A 221 22.00 -3.22 6.07
CA LYS A 221 22.61 -4.22 6.95
C LYS A 221 23.20 -5.40 6.17
N LEU A 222 22.49 -5.95 5.20
CA LEU A 222 22.97 -7.06 4.37
C LEU A 222 24.18 -6.64 3.51
N MET A 223 24.19 -5.41 2.99
CA MET A 223 25.33 -4.88 2.24
C MET A 223 26.58 -4.75 3.11
N THR A 224 26.44 -4.36 4.40
CA THR A 224 27.61 -4.39 5.33
C THR A 224 28.14 -5.78 5.57
N LEU A 225 27.31 -6.81 5.36
CA LEU A 225 27.69 -8.24 5.43
C LEU A 225 28.18 -8.79 4.08
N GLY A 226 28.30 -7.95 3.04
CA GLY A 226 28.85 -8.31 1.74
C GLY A 226 27.87 -8.93 0.73
N TYR A 227 26.55 -8.76 0.94
CA TYR A 227 25.53 -9.20 -0.03
C TYR A 227 25.19 -8.08 -1.01
N GLU A 228 24.95 -8.42 -2.29
CA GLU A 228 24.37 -7.50 -3.27
C GLU A 228 22.85 -7.50 -3.15
N VAL A 229 22.26 -6.37 -2.76
CA VAL A 229 20.82 -6.27 -2.47
C VAL A 229 20.20 -5.14 -3.26
N GLY A 230 19.20 -5.45 -4.09
CA GLY A 230 18.31 -4.46 -4.71
C GLY A 230 16.99 -4.37 -3.95
N ILE A 231 16.30 -3.24 -4.09
CA ILE A 231 14.98 -3.01 -3.51
C ILE A 231 14.02 -2.65 -4.62
N VAL A 232 12.82 -3.24 -4.58
CA VAL A 232 11.70 -2.86 -5.44
C VAL A 232 10.58 -2.32 -4.57
N ASP A 233 10.23 -1.06 -4.81
CA ASP A 233 8.99 -0.46 -4.33
C ASP A 233 7.85 -0.86 -5.29
N LEU A 234 6.89 -1.63 -4.78
CA LEU A 234 5.76 -2.14 -5.55
C LEU A 234 4.46 -1.55 -4.98
N TRP A 235 4.14 -0.31 -5.36
CA TRP A 235 2.97 0.42 -4.81
C TRP A 235 1.64 0.04 -5.47
N ARG A 236 1.60 -0.54 -6.69
CA ARG A 236 0.39 -1.12 -7.26
C ARG A 236 0.41 -2.64 -7.09
N ILE A 237 -0.31 -3.10 -6.06
CA ILE A 237 -0.32 -4.50 -5.66
C ILE A 237 -1.24 -5.33 -6.57
N LYS A 238 -2.27 -4.70 -7.15
CA LYS A 238 -3.17 -5.34 -8.11
C LYS A 238 -3.67 -4.34 -9.16
N PRO A 239 -3.56 -4.68 -10.44
CA PRO A 239 -2.72 -5.74 -10.98
C PRO A 239 -1.24 -5.37 -10.90
N ILE A 240 -0.37 -6.34 -10.68
CA ILE A 240 1.08 -6.16 -10.87
C ILE A 240 1.34 -6.09 -12.37
N ASN A 241 2.17 -5.13 -12.80
CA ASN A 241 2.62 -5.04 -14.20
C ASN A 241 3.60 -6.18 -14.48
N SER A 242 3.10 -7.28 -15.04
CA SER A 242 3.84 -8.53 -15.22
C SER A 242 5.10 -8.36 -16.08
N GLU A 243 5.03 -7.60 -17.17
CA GLU A 243 6.19 -7.37 -18.05
C GLU A 243 7.27 -6.56 -17.36
N LEU A 244 6.88 -5.45 -16.71
CA LEU A 244 7.83 -4.62 -15.97
C LEU A 244 8.39 -5.37 -14.76
N PHE A 245 7.56 -6.15 -14.07
CA PHE A 245 7.99 -6.99 -12.95
C PHE A 245 9.05 -7.99 -13.40
N LYS A 246 8.78 -8.75 -14.47
CA LYS A 246 9.73 -9.72 -15.03
C LYS A 246 11.07 -9.07 -15.38
N GLN A 247 11.04 -7.93 -16.07
CA GLN A 247 12.26 -7.18 -16.41
C GLN A 247 13.00 -6.72 -15.16
N THR A 248 12.27 -6.21 -14.17
CA THR A 248 12.84 -5.66 -12.92
C THR A 248 13.52 -6.73 -12.09
N VAL A 249 12.90 -7.91 -11.93
CA VAL A 249 13.47 -8.97 -11.09
C VAL A 249 14.46 -9.89 -11.84
N SER A 250 14.60 -9.71 -13.16
CA SER A 250 15.48 -10.52 -14.01
C SER A 250 16.92 -10.66 -13.46
N PRO A 251 17.59 -9.59 -12.97
CA PRO A 251 18.97 -9.67 -12.49
C PRO A 251 19.16 -10.44 -11.18
N TYR A 252 18.08 -10.73 -10.46
CA TYR A 252 18.11 -11.29 -9.11
C TYR A 252 17.75 -12.77 -9.13
N GLU A 253 18.40 -13.56 -8.29
CA GLU A 253 18.15 -15.00 -8.14
C GLU A 253 17.18 -15.28 -7.00
N PHE A 254 17.29 -14.48 -5.94
CA PHE A 254 16.55 -14.66 -4.70
C PHE A 254 15.67 -13.45 -4.41
N LEU A 255 14.36 -13.67 -4.35
CA LEU A 255 13.37 -12.64 -4.07
C LEU A 255 12.88 -12.74 -2.62
N VAL A 256 12.85 -11.62 -1.93
CA VAL A 256 12.34 -11.51 -0.57
C VAL A 256 11.15 -10.55 -0.59
N THR A 257 9.96 -11.01 -0.20
CA THR A 257 8.84 -10.11 0.03
C THR A 257 8.76 -9.73 1.50
N LEU A 258 8.60 -8.45 1.78
CA LEU A 258 8.52 -7.92 3.13
C LEU A 258 7.23 -7.15 3.31
N GLU A 259 6.36 -7.64 4.19
CA GLU A 259 5.04 -7.10 4.44
C GLU A 259 4.68 -7.06 5.92
N GLU A 260 3.79 -6.15 6.29
CA GLU A 260 3.23 -6.00 7.63
C GLU A 260 1.80 -6.59 7.66
N GLN A 261 1.69 -7.80 7.13
CA GLN A 261 0.45 -8.55 7.02
C GLN A 261 0.71 -10.01 7.33
N THR A 262 -0.35 -10.76 7.57
CA THR A 262 -0.27 -12.22 7.55
C THR A 262 0.06 -12.70 6.12
N LEU A 263 0.79 -13.81 6.00
CA LEU A 263 1.28 -14.28 4.70
C LEU A 263 0.19 -14.87 3.78
N PHE A 264 -1.04 -15.03 4.29
CA PHE A 264 -2.13 -15.63 3.53
C PHE A 264 -2.85 -14.58 2.67
N GLY A 265 -2.64 -14.65 1.34
CA GLY A 265 -3.27 -13.76 0.37
C GLY A 265 -2.78 -12.30 0.39
N GLY A 266 -1.74 -11.97 1.20
CA GLY A 266 -1.17 -10.65 1.31
C GLY A 266 -0.29 -10.25 0.12
N PHE A 267 0.59 -9.29 0.36
CA PHE A 267 1.55 -8.76 -0.62
C PHE A 267 2.49 -9.83 -1.17
N GLY A 268 3.10 -10.64 -0.29
CA GLY A 268 4.01 -11.70 -0.69
C GLY A 268 3.31 -12.80 -1.49
N SER A 269 2.01 -13.06 -1.25
CA SER A 269 1.21 -13.96 -2.08
C SER A 269 1.02 -13.41 -3.49
N ALA A 270 0.74 -12.09 -3.62
CA ALA A 270 0.62 -11.45 -4.93
C ALA A 270 1.89 -11.59 -5.76
N VAL A 271 3.04 -11.39 -5.14
CA VAL A 271 4.35 -11.57 -5.80
C VAL A 271 4.60 -13.02 -6.20
N ALA A 272 4.33 -13.96 -5.29
CA ALA A 272 4.51 -15.39 -5.54
C ALA A 272 3.63 -15.89 -6.70
N GLU A 273 2.37 -15.44 -6.77
CA GLU A 273 1.45 -15.74 -7.88
C GLU A 273 2.05 -15.29 -9.22
N VAL A 274 2.54 -14.05 -9.32
CA VAL A 274 3.16 -13.54 -10.56
C VAL A 274 4.43 -14.30 -10.93
N VAL A 275 5.26 -14.67 -9.94
CA VAL A 275 6.47 -15.50 -10.20
C VAL A 275 6.08 -16.84 -10.80
N VAL A 276 5.05 -17.50 -10.26
CA VAL A 276 4.55 -18.79 -10.76
C VAL A 276 3.89 -18.64 -12.14
N ASP A 277 3.00 -17.67 -12.30
CA ASP A 277 2.24 -17.44 -13.55
C ASP A 277 3.17 -17.10 -14.74
N LEU A 278 4.26 -16.40 -14.48
CA LEU A 278 5.29 -16.09 -15.48
C LEU A 278 6.38 -17.18 -15.61
N SER A 279 6.27 -18.27 -14.87
CA SER A 279 7.26 -19.36 -14.84
C SER A 279 8.69 -18.85 -14.62
N LEU A 280 8.86 -17.89 -13.71
CA LEU A 280 10.17 -17.35 -13.40
C LEU A 280 10.95 -18.34 -12.52
N ASP A 281 12.17 -18.66 -12.91
CA ASP A 281 13.11 -19.47 -12.10
C ASP A 281 13.70 -18.58 -10.99
N LYS A 282 12.95 -18.39 -9.91
CA LYS A 282 13.29 -17.53 -8.77
C LYS A 282 12.93 -18.22 -7.46
N ASP A 283 13.85 -18.21 -6.51
CA ASP A 283 13.55 -18.60 -5.13
C ASP A 283 12.85 -17.42 -4.43
N VAL A 284 11.74 -17.67 -3.74
CA VAL A 284 10.93 -16.63 -3.09
C VAL A 284 10.82 -16.91 -1.59
N LEU A 285 11.32 -15.98 -0.78
CA LEU A 285 11.12 -15.95 0.67
C LEU A 285 10.08 -14.88 1.02
N ARG A 286 8.95 -15.29 1.60
CA ARG A 286 7.95 -14.38 2.11
C ARG A 286 8.14 -14.11 3.60
N ILE A 287 8.26 -12.85 3.98
CA ILE A 287 8.42 -12.41 5.37
C ILE A 287 7.29 -11.46 5.72
N GLY A 288 6.51 -11.81 6.73
CA GLY A 288 5.36 -11.05 7.22
C GLY A 288 5.05 -11.36 8.68
N LEU A 289 3.91 -10.88 9.15
CA LEU A 289 3.42 -11.14 10.51
C LEU A 289 3.08 -12.63 10.71
N PRO A 290 3.19 -13.13 11.95
CA PRO A 290 2.77 -14.48 12.28
C PRO A 290 1.25 -14.66 12.10
N GLU A 291 0.82 -15.92 11.88
CA GLU A 291 -0.60 -16.28 11.75
C GLU A 291 -1.31 -16.24 13.10
N ARG A 292 -1.44 -15.04 13.67
CA ARG A 292 -2.18 -14.77 14.89
C ARG A 292 -2.55 -13.30 14.99
N TYR A 293 -3.60 -12.99 15.73
CA TYR A 293 -3.88 -11.61 16.13
C TYR A 293 -2.87 -11.15 17.20
N ILE A 294 -2.45 -9.89 17.10
CA ILE A 294 -1.44 -9.30 17.98
C ILE A 294 -2.17 -8.57 19.12
N PHE A 295 -2.11 -9.12 20.32
CA PHE A 295 -2.74 -8.55 21.51
C PHE A 295 -1.76 -7.78 22.39
N GLU A 296 -0.50 -7.78 22.03
CA GLU A 296 0.54 -7.06 22.74
C GLU A 296 0.34 -5.55 22.59
N ASN A 297 0.58 -4.81 23.67
CA ASN A 297 0.54 -3.35 23.64
C ASN A 297 1.89 -2.78 23.22
N GLY A 298 1.86 -1.75 22.41
CA GLY A 298 3.06 -1.06 21.97
C GLY A 298 2.79 -0.10 20.83
N ASP A 299 3.82 0.61 20.42
CA ASP A 299 3.79 1.31 19.13
C ASP A 299 4.11 0.33 17.98
N ARG A 300 3.95 0.81 16.76
CA ARG A 300 4.16 0.01 15.55
C ARG A 300 5.55 -0.63 15.49
N GLU A 301 6.59 0.12 15.84
CA GLU A 301 7.98 -0.37 15.83
C GLU A 301 8.19 -1.48 16.86
N HIS A 302 7.65 -1.32 18.05
CA HIS A 302 7.69 -2.34 19.09
C HIS A 302 7.01 -3.62 18.61
N LEU A 303 5.79 -3.52 18.05
CA LEU A 303 5.05 -4.69 17.57
C LEU A 303 5.74 -5.37 16.38
N LEU A 304 6.32 -4.62 15.45
CA LEU A 304 7.13 -5.19 14.37
C LEU A 304 8.32 -5.99 14.93
N ASN A 305 9.06 -5.39 15.85
CA ASN A 305 10.27 -5.99 16.41
C ASN A 305 9.96 -7.27 17.20
N THR A 306 8.90 -7.28 18.01
CA THR A 306 8.50 -8.44 18.83
C THR A 306 7.81 -9.54 18.03
N ASN A 307 7.31 -9.24 16.82
CA ASN A 307 6.67 -10.19 15.92
C ASN A 307 7.57 -10.67 14.76
N GLY A 308 8.91 -10.59 14.94
CA GLY A 308 9.87 -11.18 14.03
C GLY A 308 10.15 -10.38 12.76
N LEU A 309 9.81 -9.07 12.79
CA LEU A 309 10.07 -8.11 11.72
C LEU A 309 11.10 -7.03 12.12
N SER A 310 11.96 -7.31 13.14
CA SER A 310 13.15 -6.50 13.39
C SER A 310 14.16 -6.66 12.24
N VAL A 311 15.02 -5.66 12.04
CA VAL A 311 16.07 -5.72 10.99
C VAL A 311 16.94 -6.97 11.16
N GLU A 312 17.33 -7.27 12.41
CA GLU A 312 18.16 -8.41 12.73
C GLU A 312 17.46 -9.75 12.39
N SER A 313 16.21 -9.89 12.81
CA SER A 313 15.42 -11.10 12.55
C SER A 313 15.20 -11.33 11.05
N ILE A 314 14.93 -10.28 10.29
CA ILE A 314 14.76 -10.35 8.84
C ILE A 314 16.07 -10.75 8.17
N CYS A 315 17.19 -10.11 8.53
CA CYS A 315 18.51 -10.45 7.99
C CYS A 315 18.89 -11.92 8.29
N GLU A 316 18.58 -12.39 9.49
CA GLU A 316 18.84 -13.80 9.86
C GLU A 316 18.01 -14.76 9.01
N LYS A 317 16.70 -14.51 8.86
CA LYS A 317 15.82 -15.33 8.00
C LYS A 317 16.31 -15.36 6.55
N ILE A 318 16.77 -14.24 6.01
CA ILE A 318 17.33 -14.19 4.65
C ILE A 318 18.60 -15.01 4.57
N ARG A 319 19.55 -14.81 5.48
CA ARG A 319 20.84 -15.53 5.49
C ARG A 319 20.72 -17.03 5.66
N THR A 320 19.78 -17.51 6.47
CA THR A 320 19.55 -18.94 6.67
C THR A 320 18.88 -19.62 5.48
N ARG A 321 18.25 -18.85 4.59
CA ARG A 321 17.58 -19.38 3.38
C ARG A 321 18.46 -19.32 2.14
N LEU A 322 19.48 -18.47 2.14
CA LEU A 322 20.44 -18.40 1.03
C LEU A 322 21.25 -19.72 0.97
N PRO A 323 21.53 -20.21 -0.25
CA PRO A 323 22.34 -21.42 -0.43
C PRO A 323 23.79 -21.27 0.05
#